data_eba6391e1091b8e303e6b927327a6138
#
_entry.id   eba6391e1091b8e303e6b927327a6138
#
_cell.length_a   1.000
_cell.length_b   1.000
_cell.length_c   1.000
_cell.angle_alpha   90.00
_cell.angle_beta   90.00
_cell.angle_gamma   90.00
#
_symmetry.space_group_name_H-M   'P 1'
#
loop_
_entity.id
_entity.type
_entity.pdbx_description
1 polymer ?
#
loop_
_entity_poly.entity_id
_entity_poly.type
_entity_poly.pdbx_seq_one_letter_code
_entity_poly.pdbx_strand_id
1 'polypeptide(L)'
;MSLVYLNGEFKPIEEASVNVMDRGFIFGDGVYEVIPVFNRKIFRFDEHIKRLETSLAKIYMNNPLSKNDWHSIFDKLIDCTQETRPINIFAGNSWYIRKRS
;
A
#
# COMPACT_ATOMS: atom_id res chain seq x y z
N MET A 1 -4.84 3.70 -17.25
CA MET A 1 -4.32 2.42 -16.71
C MET A 1 -3.80 2.65 -15.30
N SER A 2 -4.24 1.85 -14.34
CA SER A 2 -3.81 1.97 -12.96
C SER A 2 -2.67 1.01 -12.68
N LEU A 3 -1.67 1.50 -11.97
CA LEU A 3 -0.52 0.71 -11.52
C LEU A 3 -0.69 0.39 -10.05
N VAL A 4 -0.37 -0.84 -9.68
CA VAL A 4 -0.37 -1.28 -8.28
C VAL A 4 1.00 -1.86 -7.92
N TYR A 5 1.30 -1.87 -6.63
CA TYR A 5 2.45 -2.57 -6.07
C TYR A 5 1.92 -3.78 -5.30
N LEU A 6 2.31 -4.96 -5.74
CA LEU A 6 1.82 -6.22 -5.15
C LEU A 6 3.01 -7.15 -4.91
N ASN A 7 3.26 -7.45 -3.64
CA ASN A 7 4.28 -8.43 -3.23
C ASN A 7 5.67 -8.21 -3.88
N GLY A 8 6.09 -6.95 -3.94
CA GLY A 8 7.42 -6.60 -4.43
C GLY A 8 7.48 -6.22 -5.91
N GLU A 9 6.35 -6.23 -6.62
CA GLU A 9 6.32 -5.93 -8.05
C GLU A 9 5.29 -4.87 -8.39
N PHE A 10 5.63 -3.98 -9.32
CA PHE A 10 4.67 -3.09 -9.93
C PHE A 10 3.98 -3.81 -11.09
N LYS A 11 2.65 -3.73 -11.14
CA LYS A 11 1.84 -4.38 -12.16
C LYS A 11 0.67 -3.49 -12.57
N PRO A 12 0.17 -3.63 -13.81
CA PRO A 12 -1.16 -3.11 -14.13
C PRO A 12 -2.21 -3.78 -13.23
N ILE A 13 -3.21 -3.02 -12.81
CA ILE A 13 -4.24 -3.57 -11.91
C ILE A 13 -4.95 -4.77 -12.51
N GLU A 14 -5.09 -4.82 -13.83
CA GLU A 14 -5.74 -5.91 -14.54
C GLU A 14 -5.00 -7.25 -14.39
N GLU A 15 -3.70 -7.19 -14.07
CA GLU A 15 -2.86 -8.37 -13.89
C GLU A 15 -2.61 -8.70 -12.42
N ALA A 16 -3.12 -7.87 -11.51
CA ALA A 16 -2.90 -8.06 -10.08
C ALA A 16 -3.91 -9.07 -9.52
N SER A 17 -3.42 -10.08 -8.83
CA SER A 17 -4.29 -11.08 -8.20
C SER A 17 -3.62 -11.61 -6.93
N VAL A 18 -4.44 -12.11 -6.02
CA VAL A 18 -3.97 -12.79 -4.82
C VAL A 18 -4.58 -14.19 -4.78
N ASN A 19 -3.88 -15.12 -4.13
CA ASN A 19 -4.38 -16.48 -3.98
C ASN A 19 -5.64 -16.48 -3.12
N VAL A 20 -6.62 -17.32 -3.47
CA VAL A 20 -7.86 -17.43 -2.69
C VAL A 20 -7.62 -17.95 -1.27
N MET A 21 -6.46 -18.55 -1.01
CA MET A 21 -6.05 -19.01 0.31
C MET A 21 -5.34 -17.93 1.13
N ASP A 22 -5.22 -16.71 0.61
CA ASP A 22 -4.66 -15.59 1.35
C ASP A 22 -5.48 -15.34 2.62
N ARG A 23 -4.80 -15.18 3.76
CA ARG A 23 -5.50 -15.02 5.03
C ARG A 23 -6.31 -13.72 5.09
N GLY A 24 -5.86 -12.68 4.39
CA GLY A 24 -6.63 -11.46 4.27
C GLY A 24 -7.97 -11.67 3.57
N PHE A 25 -7.98 -12.54 2.56
CA PHE A 25 -9.21 -12.88 1.84
C PHE A 25 -10.12 -13.80 2.66
N ILE A 26 -9.56 -14.85 3.29
CA ILE A 26 -10.34 -15.88 3.99
C ILE A 26 -10.83 -15.39 5.36
N PHE A 27 -9.94 -14.77 6.13
CA PHE A 27 -10.18 -14.45 7.55
C PHE A 27 -10.24 -12.96 7.85
N GLY A 28 -9.97 -12.11 6.85
CA GLY A 28 -9.83 -10.69 7.10
C GLY A 28 -8.61 -10.32 7.92
N ASP A 29 -7.60 -11.19 7.98
CA ASP A 29 -6.36 -10.94 8.70
C ASP A 29 -5.50 -9.95 7.93
N GLY A 30 -5.54 -8.70 8.33
CA GLY A 30 -4.75 -7.68 7.67
C GLY A 30 -4.95 -6.32 8.28
N VAL A 31 -4.15 -5.36 7.83
CA VAL A 31 -4.27 -3.95 8.21
C VAL A 31 -4.49 -3.11 6.96
N TYR A 32 -5.10 -1.97 7.16
CA TYR A 32 -5.49 -1.08 6.08
C TYR A 32 -5.09 0.34 6.45
N GLU A 33 -4.52 1.06 5.49
CA GLU A 33 -4.12 2.45 5.67
C GLU A 33 -4.47 3.25 4.43
N VAL A 34 -4.94 4.49 4.62
CA VAL A 34 -5.24 5.42 3.54
C VAL A 34 -4.43 6.68 3.76
N ILE A 35 -3.67 7.08 2.76
CA ILE A 35 -2.76 8.21 2.85
C ILE A 35 -3.14 9.26 1.81
N PRO A 36 -3.59 10.45 2.23
CA PRO A 36 -3.93 11.51 1.30
C PRO A 36 -2.72 12.01 0.50
N VAL A 37 -2.98 12.43 -0.73
CA VAL A 37 -1.97 13.04 -1.60
C VAL A 37 -2.51 14.39 -2.07
N PHE A 38 -1.74 15.46 -1.82
CA PHE A 38 -2.08 16.81 -2.26
C PHE A 38 -0.95 17.38 -3.10
N ASN A 39 -1.26 17.94 -4.26
CA ASN A 39 -0.27 18.50 -5.16
C ASN A 39 0.90 17.54 -5.40
N ARG A 40 0.60 16.26 -5.61
CA ARG A 40 1.59 15.19 -5.83
C ARG A 40 2.51 14.97 -4.64
N LYS A 41 2.12 15.44 -3.46
CA LYS A 41 2.87 15.25 -2.21
C LYS A 41 2.06 14.42 -1.23
N ILE A 42 2.74 13.52 -0.56
CA ILE A 42 2.13 12.64 0.46
C ILE A 42 1.89 13.45 1.72
N PHE A 43 0.66 13.41 2.21
CA PHE A 43 0.29 14.13 3.43
C PHE A 43 0.67 13.30 4.65
N ARG A 44 1.50 13.88 5.54
CA ARG A 44 1.91 13.28 6.81
C ARG A 44 2.46 11.85 6.64
N PHE A 45 3.39 11.70 5.72
CA PHE A 45 3.96 10.39 5.39
C PHE A 45 4.47 9.66 6.63
N ASP A 46 5.29 10.32 7.46
CA ASP A 46 5.92 9.70 8.63
C ASP A 46 4.89 9.19 9.63
N GLU A 47 3.86 9.97 9.87
CA GLU A 47 2.79 9.61 10.81
C GLU A 47 1.98 8.41 10.31
N HIS A 48 1.70 8.36 9.01
CA HIS A 48 0.99 7.23 8.41
C HIS A 48 1.81 5.94 8.46
N ILE A 49 3.11 6.02 8.18
CA ILE A 49 3.99 4.85 8.25
C ILE A 49 4.09 4.36 9.69
N LYS A 50 4.22 5.28 10.65
CA LYS A 50 4.26 4.90 12.07
C LYS A 50 2.97 4.22 12.50
N ARG A 51 1.83 4.72 12.06
CA ARG A 51 0.53 4.12 12.36
C ARG A 51 0.40 2.74 11.72
N LEU A 52 0.89 2.58 10.49
CA LEU A 52 0.92 1.28 9.82
C LEU A 52 1.76 0.29 10.62
N GLU A 53 2.95 0.68 11.05
CA GLU A 53 3.81 -0.19 11.86
C GLU A 53 3.13 -0.60 13.16
N THR A 54 2.45 0.33 13.83
CA THR A 54 1.70 0.03 15.05
C THR A 54 0.59 -0.98 14.79
N SER A 55 -0.14 -0.80 13.69
CA SER A 55 -1.22 -1.73 13.32
C SER A 55 -0.69 -3.11 12.99
N LEU A 56 0.43 -3.19 12.27
CA LEU A 56 1.08 -4.47 11.94
C LEU A 56 1.54 -5.19 13.19
N ALA A 57 2.13 -4.48 14.14
CA ALA A 57 2.59 -5.06 15.39
C ALA A 57 1.44 -5.71 16.17
N LYS A 58 0.25 -5.14 16.13
CA LYS A 58 -0.93 -5.69 16.81
C LYS A 58 -1.36 -7.04 16.26
N ILE A 59 -1.05 -7.35 15.01
CA ILE A 59 -1.37 -8.65 14.40
C ILE A 59 -0.11 -9.50 14.19
N TYR A 60 0.97 -9.14 14.88
CA TYR A 60 2.24 -9.89 14.84
C TYR A 60 2.87 -9.97 13.45
N MET A 61 2.72 -8.93 12.65
CA MET A 61 3.35 -8.83 11.33
C MET A 61 4.46 -7.81 11.34
N ASN A 62 5.53 -8.10 10.63
CA ASN A 62 6.64 -7.19 10.45
C ASN A 62 6.38 -6.26 9.24
N ASN A 63 6.89 -5.03 9.32
CA ASN A 63 6.91 -4.15 8.17
C ASN A 63 8.03 -4.63 7.23
N PRO A 64 7.71 -5.07 5.99
CA PRO A 64 8.71 -5.63 5.09
C PRO A 64 9.59 -4.59 4.40
N LEU A 65 9.26 -3.32 4.51
CA LEU A 65 9.91 -2.25 3.77
C LEU A 65 10.47 -1.20 4.70
N SER A 66 11.61 -0.61 4.32
CA SER A 66 12.14 0.56 5.01
C SER A 66 11.28 1.77 4.69
N LYS A 67 11.40 2.83 5.50
CA LYS A 67 10.71 4.08 5.26
C LYS A 67 11.04 4.67 3.88
N ASN A 68 12.31 4.58 3.47
CA ASN A 68 12.74 5.05 2.16
C ASN A 68 12.12 4.22 1.04
N ASP A 69 11.98 2.91 1.22
CA ASP A 69 11.35 2.04 0.24
C ASP A 69 9.87 2.40 0.07
N TRP A 70 9.17 2.63 1.18
CA TRP A 70 7.78 3.08 1.13
C TRP A 70 7.64 4.37 0.34
N HIS A 71 8.52 5.34 0.61
CA HIS A 71 8.47 6.63 -0.06
C HIS A 71 8.72 6.49 -1.57
N SER A 72 9.70 5.68 -1.96
CA SER A 72 10.00 5.44 -3.37
C SER A 72 8.84 4.80 -4.11
N ILE A 73 8.17 3.84 -3.49
CA ILE A 73 7.00 3.18 -4.08
C ILE A 73 5.86 4.19 -4.26
N PHE A 74 5.60 5.00 -3.25
CA PHE A 74 4.55 6.01 -3.32
C PHE A 74 4.83 7.04 -4.42
N ASP A 75 6.06 7.50 -4.53
CA ASP A 75 6.46 8.45 -5.57
C ASP A 75 6.21 7.87 -6.96
N LYS A 76 6.54 6.61 -7.17
CA LYS A 76 6.29 5.95 -8.45
C LYS A 76 4.80 5.83 -8.76
N LEU A 77 4.00 5.51 -7.76
CA LEU A 77 2.54 5.43 -7.94
C LEU A 77 1.93 6.80 -8.23
N ILE A 78 2.44 7.84 -7.59
CA ILE A 78 1.99 9.22 -7.84
C ILE A 78 2.35 9.65 -9.25
N ASP A 79 3.54 9.32 -9.73
CA ASP A 79 4.00 9.69 -11.07
C ASP A 79 3.20 9.02 -12.18
N CYS A 80 2.55 7.90 -11.91
CA CYS A 80 1.78 7.16 -12.90
C CYS A 80 0.40 7.76 -13.16
N THR A 81 -0.04 8.73 -12.35
CA THR A 81 -1.34 9.38 -12.52
C THR A 81 -1.24 10.82 -12.07
N GLN A 82 -2.01 11.69 -12.70
CA GLN A 82 -2.01 13.11 -12.39
C GLN A 82 -3.09 13.50 -11.39
N GLU A 83 -3.90 12.55 -10.95
CA GLU A 83 -4.97 12.82 -10.01
C GLU A 83 -4.49 12.82 -8.57
N THR A 84 -5.14 13.62 -7.72
CA THR A 84 -4.82 13.75 -6.30
C THR A 84 -5.65 12.76 -5.47
N ARG A 85 -5.65 11.49 -5.85
CA ARG A 85 -6.37 10.45 -5.14
C ARG A 85 -5.50 9.85 -4.02
N PRO A 86 -6.10 9.40 -2.94
CA PRO A 86 -5.32 8.81 -1.85
C PRO A 86 -4.66 7.49 -2.25
N ILE A 87 -3.58 7.17 -1.54
CA ILE A 87 -2.91 5.88 -1.64
C ILE A 87 -3.54 4.94 -0.62
N ASN A 88 -3.94 3.77 -1.06
CA ASN A 88 -4.46 2.71 -0.20
C ASN A 88 -3.41 1.64 -0.02
N ILE A 89 -3.20 1.22 1.22
CA ILE A 89 -2.31 0.12 1.56
C ILE A 89 -3.13 -0.97 2.22
N PHE A 90 -2.99 -2.20 1.76
CA PHE A 90 -3.50 -3.37 2.43
C PHE A 90 -2.34 -4.32 2.71
N ALA A 91 -2.21 -4.78 3.93
CA ALA A 91 -1.16 -5.70 4.33
C ALA A 91 -1.77 -6.89 5.07
N GLY A 92 -1.65 -8.05 4.47
CA GLY A 92 -2.02 -9.34 5.02
C GLY A 92 -0.92 -10.32 4.64
N ASN A 93 -1.25 -11.52 4.20
CA ASN A 93 -0.26 -12.41 3.61
C ASN A 93 0.30 -11.81 2.32
N SER A 94 -0.55 -11.11 1.56
CA SER A 94 -0.13 -10.34 0.39
C SER A 94 -0.06 -8.87 0.73
N TRP A 95 0.91 -8.17 0.15
CA TRP A 95 1.10 -6.73 0.29
C TRP A 95 0.62 -6.03 -0.95
N TYR A 96 -0.25 -5.05 -0.78
CA TYR A 96 -0.91 -4.37 -1.88
C TYR A 96 -0.92 -2.88 -1.63
N ILE A 97 -0.41 -2.12 -2.57
CA ILE A 97 -0.38 -0.66 -2.51
C ILE A 97 -0.96 -0.12 -3.81
N ARG A 98 -1.93 0.74 -3.69
CA ARG A 98 -2.61 1.29 -4.85
C ARG A 98 -2.92 2.76 -4.64
N LYS A 99 -2.65 3.58 -5.66
CA LYS A 99 -3.21 4.92 -5.71
C LYS A 99 -4.56 4.81 -6.41
N ARG A 100 -5.61 5.32 -5.79
CA ARG A 100 -6.94 5.31 -6.41
C ARG A 100 -6.91 6.21 -7.65
N SER A 101 -7.46 5.72 -8.72
CA SER A 101 -7.59 6.46 -9.95
C SER A 101 -9.00 7.00 -10.12
#